data_a967e447e2e3719510df8a86e84e1b19
#
_entry.id   a967e447e2e3719510df8a86e84e1b19
#
_cell.length_a   1.000
_cell.length_b   1.000
_cell.length_c   1.000
_cell.angle_alpha   90.00
_cell.angle_beta   90.00
_cell.angle_gamma   90.00
#
_symmetry.space_group_name_H-M   'P 1'
#
loop_
_entity.id
_entity.type
_entity.pdbx_description
1 polymer ?
#
loop_
_entity_poly.entity_id
_entity_poly.type
_entity_poly.pdbx_seq_one_letter_code
_entity_poly.pdbx_strand_id
1 'polypeptide(L)'
;MLQPLLDAFDVIVIDTPPTLGIWTQAPLVASTDLLIPVDVGSFSMEGMRQLLDAIARLRQEVPLTLATTHILLTKFDARTTLSAHVRSLLRESCGADVLHTVIHGNVDLVRAQMARQSIFAYDRTSRGAQDYQHVVQELLGTSRTVESRGTVLPFRHPRRGPGSRKAPKSGRAAQADSL
;
A
#
# COMPACT_ATOMS: atom_id res chain seq x y z
N MET A 1 5.16 -19.04 18.30
CA MET A 1 4.21 -19.92 17.56
C MET A 1 4.60 -20.15 16.10
N LEU A 2 5.36 -19.24 15.45
CA LEU A 2 5.87 -19.42 14.06
C LEU A 2 7.18 -20.20 13.98
N GLN A 3 7.90 -20.39 15.10
CA GLN A 3 9.23 -20.99 15.13
C GLN A 3 9.37 -22.29 14.32
N PRO A 4 8.45 -23.27 14.41
CA PRO A 4 8.56 -24.50 13.63
C PRO A 4 8.42 -24.29 12.11
N LEU A 5 7.83 -23.17 11.66
CA LEU A 5 7.67 -22.85 10.26
C LEU A 5 8.92 -22.18 9.68
N LEU A 6 9.70 -21.48 10.53
CA LEU A 6 10.93 -20.80 10.10
C LEU A 6 12.00 -21.77 9.60
N ASP A 7 12.01 -23.00 10.12
CA ASP A 7 12.93 -24.05 9.71
C ASP A 7 12.46 -24.81 8.45
N ALA A 8 11.16 -24.67 8.10
CA ALA A 8 10.53 -25.43 7.02
C ALA A 8 10.30 -24.61 5.74
N PHE A 9 10.25 -23.28 5.84
CA PHE A 9 9.88 -22.40 4.73
C PHE A 9 10.84 -21.21 4.61
N ASP A 10 11.24 -20.89 3.39
CA ASP A 10 12.06 -19.71 3.09
C ASP A 10 11.27 -18.40 3.20
N VAL A 11 9.97 -18.45 2.97
CA VAL A 11 9.06 -17.30 3.02
C VAL A 11 7.74 -17.70 3.66
N ILE A 12 7.27 -16.88 4.62
CA ILE A 12 5.98 -17.02 5.28
C ILE A 12 5.18 -15.74 5.00
N VAL A 13 4.03 -15.89 4.38
CA VAL A 13 3.11 -14.77 4.11
C VAL A 13 1.96 -14.82 5.10
N ILE A 14 1.74 -13.72 5.83
CA ILE A 14 0.64 -13.58 6.78
C ILE A 14 -0.39 -12.62 6.20
N ASP A 15 -1.54 -13.15 5.79
CA ASP A 15 -2.68 -12.33 5.35
C ASP A 15 -3.43 -11.76 6.55
N THR A 16 -3.77 -10.47 6.49
CA THR A 16 -4.40 -9.74 7.59
C THR A 16 -5.68 -9.04 7.15
N PRO A 17 -6.69 -8.92 8.05
CA PRO A 17 -7.87 -8.14 7.74
C PRO A 17 -7.53 -6.64 7.59
N PRO A 18 -8.34 -5.86 6.83
CA PRO A 18 -8.09 -4.44 6.58
C PRO A 18 -8.45 -3.53 7.76
N THR A 19 -8.18 -3.96 8.99
CA THR A 19 -8.51 -3.23 10.22
C THR A 19 -7.29 -3.11 11.11
N LEU A 20 -7.07 -1.93 11.70
CA LEU A 20 -5.98 -1.70 12.65
C LEU A 20 -6.38 -2.17 14.06
N GLY A 21 -6.46 -3.48 14.27
CA GLY A 21 -6.79 -4.10 15.55
C GLY A 21 -5.76 -5.14 15.98
N ILE A 22 -6.06 -5.90 17.02
CA ILE A 22 -5.18 -6.96 17.55
C ILE A 22 -4.79 -7.98 16.47
N TRP A 23 -5.69 -8.27 15.55
CA TRP A 23 -5.48 -9.20 14.44
C TRP A 23 -4.49 -8.71 13.39
N THR A 24 -4.19 -7.41 13.36
CA THR A 24 -3.15 -6.81 12.51
C THR A 24 -1.88 -6.55 13.29
N GLN A 25 -1.97 -6.21 14.57
CA GLN A 25 -0.81 -5.96 15.42
C GLN A 25 0.04 -7.21 15.66
N ALA A 26 -0.60 -8.37 15.94
CA ALA A 26 0.13 -9.62 16.17
C ALA A 26 0.97 -10.06 14.96
N PRO A 27 0.46 -10.08 13.71
CA PRO A 27 1.27 -10.26 12.52
C PRO A 27 2.42 -9.27 12.37
N LEU A 28 2.20 -7.98 12.63
CA LEU A 28 3.26 -6.96 12.53
C LEU A 28 4.43 -7.22 13.49
N VAL A 29 4.12 -7.69 14.72
CA VAL A 29 5.16 -8.07 15.70
C VAL A 29 5.96 -9.30 15.24
N ALA A 30 5.30 -10.21 14.52
CA ALA A 30 5.90 -11.48 14.09
C ALA A 30 6.61 -11.40 12.72
N SER A 31 6.46 -10.30 11.99
CA SER A 31 6.95 -10.15 10.62
C SER A 31 8.29 -9.42 10.57
N THR A 32 9.09 -9.75 9.56
CA THR A 32 10.32 -9.04 9.20
C THR A 32 10.06 -7.93 8.18
N ASP A 33 9.06 -8.13 7.33
CA ASP A 33 8.74 -7.23 6.23
C ASP A 33 7.23 -6.95 6.20
N LEU A 34 6.86 -5.74 5.81
CA LEU A 34 5.47 -5.32 5.64
C LEU A 34 5.22 -4.95 4.18
N LEU A 35 4.23 -5.59 3.57
CA LEU A 35 3.73 -5.22 2.25
C LEU A 35 2.34 -4.57 2.39
N ILE A 36 2.22 -3.32 1.93
CA ILE A 36 0.98 -2.55 1.96
C ILE A 36 0.42 -2.45 0.54
N PRO A 37 -0.60 -3.24 0.18
CA PRO A 37 -1.27 -3.07 -1.11
C PRO A 37 -2.17 -1.84 -1.09
N VAL A 38 -2.02 -0.98 -2.09
CA VAL A 38 -2.79 0.26 -2.27
C VAL A 38 -3.59 0.18 -3.54
N ASP A 39 -4.91 0.10 -3.42
CA ASP A 39 -5.83 0.21 -4.56
C ASP A 39 -5.90 1.68 -5.00
N VAL A 40 -5.48 1.95 -6.25
CA VAL A 40 -5.47 3.30 -6.81
C VAL A 40 -6.86 3.95 -6.78
N GLY A 41 -7.93 3.17 -7.01
CA GLY A 41 -9.31 3.69 -7.06
C GLY A 41 -9.87 4.10 -5.69
N SER A 42 -9.36 3.50 -4.61
CA SER A 42 -9.78 3.76 -3.22
C SER A 42 -8.68 4.42 -2.38
N PHE A 43 -7.62 4.92 -3.03
CA PHE A 43 -6.51 5.55 -2.33
C PHE A 43 -6.94 6.80 -1.55
N SER A 44 -6.51 6.86 -0.29
CA SER A 44 -6.66 8.01 0.58
C SER A 44 -5.33 8.33 1.27
N MET A 45 -4.84 9.56 1.07
CA MET A 45 -3.64 10.04 1.76
C MET A 45 -3.81 10.01 3.27
N GLU A 46 -4.99 10.34 3.77
CA GLU A 46 -5.30 10.32 5.20
C GLU A 46 -5.28 8.89 5.76
N GLY A 47 -5.85 7.92 5.04
CA GLY A 47 -5.80 6.51 5.44
C GLY A 47 -4.36 5.97 5.48
N MET A 48 -3.54 6.32 4.50
CA MET A 48 -2.12 5.95 4.49
C MET A 48 -1.37 6.57 5.69
N ARG A 49 -1.60 7.85 5.97
CA ARG A 49 -0.99 8.53 7.11
C ARG A 49 -1.38 7.85 8.42
N GLN A 50 -2.67 7.56 8.63
CA GLN A 50 -3.15 6.89 9.83
C GLN A 50 -2.52 5.50 10.02
N LEU A 51 -2.35 4.73 8.94
CA LEU A 51 -1.67 3.44 8.97
C LEU A 51 -0.21 3.58 9.39
N LEU A 52 0.55 4.48 8.76
CA LEU A 52 1.96 4.68 9.07
C LEU A 52 2.16 5.23 10.49
N ASP A 53 1.28 6.14 10.95
CA ASP A 53 1.30 6.64 12.33
C ASP A 53 0.99 5.51 13.34
N ALA A 54 0.09 4.59 13.02
CA ALA A 54 -0.22 3.43 13.87
C ALA A 54 0.97 2.47 13.97
N ILE A 55 1.66 2.21 12.85
CA ILE A 55 2.89 1.39 12.82
C ILE A 55 4.00 2.07 13.65
N ALA A 56 4.17 3.38 13.52
CA ALA A 56 5.16 4.13 14.27
C ALA A 56 4.90 4.08 15.78
N ARG A 57 3.64 4.18 16.21
CA ARG A 57 3.25 4.02 17.64
C ARG A 57 3.53 2.59 18.12
N LEU A 58 3.14 1.58 17.36
CA LEU A 58 3.37 0.19 17.73
C LEU A 58 4.86 -0.11 17.94
N ARG A 59 5.74 0.49 17.13
CA ARG A 59 7.20 0.37 17.29
C ARG A 59 7.74 0.96 18.60
N GLN A 60 7.05 1.95 19.15
CA GLN A 60 7.43 2.53 20.46
C GLN A 60 6.98 1.65 21.63
N GLU A 61 5.88 0.91 21.47
CA GLU A 61 5.29 0.09 22.52
C GLU A 61 5.85 -1.34 22.54
N VAL A 62 6.23 -1.87 21.37
CA VAL A 62 6.70 -3.26 21.21
C VAL A 62 7.94 -3.29 20.32
N PRO A 63 9.00 -4.04 20.70
CA PRO A 63 10.14 -4.24 19.82
C PRO A 63 9.69 -5.01 18.57
N LEU A 64 9.60 -4.31 17.43
CA LEU A 64 9.28 -4.92 16.15
C LEU A 64 10.55 -5.43 15.47
N THR A 65 10.50 -6.62 14.91
CA THR A 65 11.53 -7.16 14.01
C THR A 65 11.38 -6.62 12.57
N LEU A 66 10.39 -5.77 12.33
CA LEU A 66 10.05 -5.22 11.03
C LEU A 66 11.22 -4.39 10.48
N ALA A 67 11.92 -4.93 9.48
CA ALA A 67 13.08 -4.30 8.85
C ALA A 67 12.68 -3.37 7.71
N THR A 68 11.72 -3.78 6.88
CA THR A 68 11.32 -3.05 5.68
C THR A 68 9.80 -2.88 5.59
N THR A 69 9.41 -1.78 4.93
CA THR A 69 8.01 -1.54 4.54
C THR A 69 7.99 -1.34 3.03
N HIS A 70 7.08 -2.03 2.37
CA HIS A 70 6.88 -1.94 0.93
C HIS A 70 5.46 -1.51 0.61
N ILE A 71 5.29 -0.58 -0.32
CA ILE A 71 4.00 -0.10 -0.79
C ILE A 71 3.82 -0.55 -2.23
N LEU A 72 2.79 -1.36 -2.49
CA LEU A 72 2.47 -1.92 -3.79
C LEU A 72 1.20 -1.29 -4.35
N LEU A 73 1.31 -0.58 -5.46
CA LEU A 73 0.14 -0.08 -6.19
C LEU A 73 -0.59 -1.22 -6.90
N THR A 74 -1.89 -1.32 -6.67
CA THR A 74 -2.76 -2.33 -7.29
C THR A 74 -3.88 -1.68 -8.10
N LYS A 75 -4.46 -2.42 -9.03
CA LYS A 75 -5.47 -1.96 -10.00
C LYS A 75 -5.01 -0.71 -10.78
N PHE A 76 -3.70 -0.65 -11.04
CA PHE A 76 -3.09 0.46 -11.75
C PHE A 76 -3.54 0.47 -13.23
N ASP A 77 -3.95 1.64 -13.73
CA ASP A 77 -4.21 1.87 -15.16
C ASP A 77 -3.33 3.03 -15.65
N ALA A 78 -2.33 2.71 -16.45
CA ALA A 78 -1.37 3.71 -16.97
C ALA A 78 -2.02 4.76 -17.88
N ARG A 79 -3.25 4.52 -18.37
CA ARG A 79 -3.99 5.45 -19.22
C ARG A 79 -4.70 6.56 -18.44
N THR A 80 -4.79 6.42 -17.11
CA THR A 80 -5.51 7.36 -16.26
C THR A 80 -4.57 8.34 -15.56
N THR A 81 -4.96 9.60 -15.51
CA THR A 81 -4.26 10.64 -14.77
C THR A 81 -4.28 10.37 -13.26
N LEU A 82 -5.35 9.71 -12.77
CA LEU A 82 -5.48 9.32 -11.37
C LEU A 82 -4.34 8.38 -10.94
N SER A 83 -4.08 7.33 -11.72
CA SER A 83 -3.00 6.37 -11.42
C SER A 83 -1.63 7.04 -11.38
N ALA A 84 -1.36 7.91 -12.34
CA ALA A 84 -0.11 8.67 -12.39
C ALA A 84 0.02 9.60 -11.17
N HIS A 85 -1.06 10.29 -10.80
CA HIS A 85 -1.09 11.20 -9.67
C HIS A 85 -0.89 10.48 -8.33
N VAL A 86 -1.61 9.39 -8.08
CA VAL A 86 -1.45 8.57 -6.85
C VAL A 86 -0.03 8.04 -6.73
N ARG A 87 0.55 7.55 -7.84
CA ARG A 87 1.95 7.07 -7.86
C ARG A 87 2.94 8.18 -7.51
N SER A 88 2.76 9.39 -8.05
CA SER A 88 3.62 10.55 -7.75
C SER A 88 3.52 10.93 -6.28
N LEU A 89 2.30 11.07 -5.74
CA LEU A 89 2.06 11.40 -4.34
C LEU A 89 2.70 10.40 -3.38
N LEU A 90 2.55 9.11 -3.66
CA LEU A 90 3.15 8.07 -2.81
C LEU A 90 4.68 8.11 -2.87
N ARG A 91 5.26 8.30 -4.05
CA ARG A 91 6.73 8.43 -4.20
C ARG A 91 7.28 9.66 -3.52
N GLU A 92 6.57 10.79 -3.57
CA GLU A 92 6.95 12.01 -2.87
C GLU A 92 6.90 11.84 -1.34
N SER A 93 5.91 11.06 -0.84
CA SER A 93 5.66 10.89 0.60
C SER A 93 6.46 9.76 1.23
N CYS A 94 6.61 8.64 0.52
CA CYS A 94 7.16 7.38 1.03
C CYS A 94 8.49 6.98 0.34
N GLY A 95 8.88 7.66 -0.73
CA GLY A 95 10.19 7.49 -1.36
C GLY A 95 10.45 6.07 -1.85
N ALA A 96 11.53 5.47 -1.35
CA ALA A 96 12.01 4.15 -1.75
C ALA A 96 11.14 2.99 -1.27
N ASP A 97 10.22 3.23 -0.32
CA ASP A 97 9.30 2.20 0.16
C ASP A 97 8.24 1.83 -0.89
N VAL A 98 8.03 2.70 -1.90
CA VAL A 98 7.09 2.43 -3.01
C VAL A 98 7.76 1.55 -4.06
N LEU A 99 7.24 0.34 -4.24
CA LEU A 99 7.76 -0.59 -5.25
C LEU A 99 7.71 0.02 -6.65
N HIS A 100 8.68 -0.34 -7.48
CA HIS A 100 8.70 0.04 -8.90
C HIS A 100 7.62 -0.70 -9.67
N THR A 101 7.44 -1.97 -9.35
CA THR A 101 6.40 -2.84 -9.91
C THR A 101 5.02 -2.41 -9.43
N VAL A 102 4.02 -2.50 -10.30
CA VAL A 102 2.61 -2.27 -10.00
C VAL A 102 1.78 -3.45 -10.48
N ILE A 103 0.66 -3.72 -9.84
CA ILE A 103 -0.32 -4.70 -10.33
C ILE A 103 -1.37 -3.95 -11.15
N HIS A 104 -1.43 -4.23 -12.44
CA HIS A 104 -2.42 -3.64 -13.32
C HIS A 104 -3.81 -4.24 -13.08
N GLY A 105 -4.84 -3.44 -13.34
CA GLY A 105 -6.21 -3.95 -13.45
C GLY A 105 -6.26 -5.04 -14.52
N ASN A 106 -6.64 -6.28 -14.14
CA ASN A 106 -6.64 -7.43 -15.05
C ASN A 106 -7.85 -8.32 -14.76
N VAL A 107 -8.63 -8.60 -15.80
CA VAL A 107 -9.84 -9.43 -15.72
C VAL A 107 -9.51 -10.89 -15.41
N ASP A 108 -8.34 -11.38 -15.82
CA ASP A 108 -7.96 -12.77 -15.60
C ASP A 108 -7.65 -13.07 -14.13
N LEU A 109 -7.23 -12.07 -13.34
CA LEU A 109 -7.14 -12.19 -11.88
C LEU A 109 -8.52 -12.46 -11.27
N VAL A 110 -9.56 -11.76 -11.74
CA VAL A 110 -10.94 -11.97 -11.28
C VAL A 110 -11.44 -13.36 -11.72
N ARG A 111 -11.18 -13.75 -12.95
CA ARG A 111 -11.56 -15.08 -13.48
C ARG A 111 -10.88 -16.21 -12.73
N ALA A 112 -9.59 -16.09 -12.44
CA ALA A 112 -8.83 -17.05 -11.64
C ALA A 112 -9.44 -17.21 -10.24
N GLN A 113 -9.79 -16.09 -9.60
CA GLN A 113 -10.47 -16.10 -8.30
C GLN A 113 -11.84 -16.81 -8.36
N MET A 114 -12.65 -16.54 -9.38
CA MET A 114 -13.93 -17.22 -9.59
C MET A 114 -13.74 -18.72 -9.83
N ALA A 115 -12.67 -19.11 -10.54
CA ALA A 115 -12.29 -20.49 -10.77
C ALA A 115 -11.63 -21.16 -9.53
N ARG A 116 -11.41 -20.42 -8.44
CA ARG A 116 -10.69 -20.87 -7.23
C ARG A 116 -9.29 -21.41 -7.55
N GLN A 117 -8.61 -20.76 -8.47
CA GLN A 117 -7.26 -21.09 -8.90
C GLN A 117 -6.32 -19.91 -8.69
N SER A 118 -5.04 -20.19 -8.48
CA SER A 118 -4.04 -19.13 -8.55
C SER A 118 -3.95 -18.62 -10.00
N ILE A 119 -3.57 -17.37 -10.19
CA ILE A 119 -3.36 -16.82 -11.54
C ILE A 119 -2.32 -17.63 -12.32
N PHE A 120 -1.34 -18.20 -11.64
CA PHE A 120 -0.30 -19.03 -12.25
C PHE A 120 -0.80 -20.41 -12.72
N ALA A 121 -1.86 -20.93 -12.10
CA ALA A 121 -2.52 -22.16 -12.54
C ALA A 121 -3.57 -21.86 -13.61
N TYR A 122 -4.22 -20.69 -13.55
CA TYR A 122 -5.26 -20.28 -14.48
C TYR A 122 -4.69 -19.82 -15.82
N ASP A 123 -3.81 -18.83 -15.80
CA ASP A 123 -3.12 -18.31 -16.99
C ASP A 123 -1.76 -17.68 -16.59
N ARG A 124 -0.70 -18.46 -16.80
CA ARG A 124 0.69 -18.02 -16.54
C ARG A 124 1.15 -16.88 -17.42
N THR A 125 0.54 -16.73 -18.58
CA THR A 125 0.93 -15.75 -19.60
C THR A 125 0.20 -14.43 -19.44
N SER A 126 -0.84 -14.40 -18.59
CA SER A 126 -1.61 -13.20 -18.31
C SER A 126 -0.73 -12.09 -17.73
N ARG A 127 -1.12 -10.85 -17.99
CA ARG A 127 -0.45 -9.69 -17.41
C ARG A 127 -0.42 -9.75 -15.88
N GLY A 128 -1.53 -10.21 -15.26
CA GLY A 128 -1.60 -10.37 -13.82
C GLY A 128 -0.56 -11.33 -13.26
N ALA A 129 -0.33 -12.49 -13.94
CA ALA A 129 0.70 -13.42 -13.54
C ALA A 129 2.11 -12.80 -13.64
N GLN A 130 2.38 -12.09 -14.72
CA GLN A 130 3.67 -11.41 -14.94
C GLN A 130 3.90 -10.31 -13.89
N ASP A 131 2.90 -9.47 -13.61
CA ASP A 131 2.99 -8.41 -12.59
C ASP A 131 3.33 -9.01 -11.22
N TYR A 132 2.63 -10.06 -10.77
CA TYR A 132 2.93 -10.72 -9.50
C TYR A 132 4.31 -11.38 -9.48
N GLN A 133 4.78 -11.94 -10.60
CA GLN A 133 6.12 -12.48 -10.69
C GLN A 133 7.18 -11.38 -10.50
N HIS A 134 7.00 -10.22 -11.11
CA HIS A 134 7.91 -9.07 -10.94
C HIS A 134 7.89 -8.55 -9.49
N VAL A 135 6.71 -8.48 -8.83
CA VAL A 135 6.61 -8.11 -7.42
C VAL A 135 7.45 -9.03 -6.55
N VAL A 136 7.32 -10.36 -6.74
CA VAL A 136 8.10 -11.34 -5.98
C VAL A 136 9.60 -11.16 -6.22
N GLN A 137 10.02 -10.93 -7.46
CA GLN A 137 11.42 -10.69 -7.80
C GLN A 137 11.95 -9.41 -7.13
N GLU A 138 11.17 -8.33 -7.14
CA GLU A 138 11.53 -7.06 -6.51
C GLU A 138 11.64 -7.22 -4.99
N LEU A 139 10.66 -7.85 -4.34
CA LEU A 139 10.66 -8.10 -2.89
C LEU A 139 11.86 -8.97 -2.46
N LEU A 140 12.10 -10.09 -3.12
CA LEU A 140 13.21 -10.99 -2.78
C LEU A 140 14.57 -10.38 -3.14
N GLY A 141 14.65 -9.55 -4.17
CA GLY A 141 15.85 -8.80 -4.55
C GLY A 141 16.22 -7.72 -3.54
N THR A 142 15.24 -7.01 -3.00
CA THR A 142 15.45 -5.97 -1.97
C THR A 142 15.77 -6.57 -0.60
N SER A 143 15.17 -7.71 -0.23
CA SER A 143 15.46 -8.39 1.04
C SER A 143 16.91 -8.86 1.17
N ARG A 144 17.59 -9.13 0.07
CA ARG A 144 19.01 -9.52 0.07
C ARG A 144 20.01 -8.38 0.25
N THR A 145 19.57 -7.13 0.14
CA THR A 145 20.44 -5.93 0.13
C THR A 145 20.33 -5.08 1.40
N VAL A 146 19.45 -5.46 2.34
CA VAL A 146 19.17 -4.64 3.54
C VAL A 146 20.04 -5.10 4.71
N GLU A 147 21.29 -4.68 4.72
CA GLU A 147 21.96 -4.31 5.97
C GLU A 147 21.29 -3.02 6.48
N SER A 148 20.49 -3.15 7.54
CA SER A 148 20.02 -2.11 8.45
C SER A 148 19.54 -0.78 7.85
N ARG A 149 18.29 -0.70 7.39
CA ARG A 149 17.55 0.57 7.33
C ARG A 149 16.23 0.48 8.11
N GLY A 150 16.33 0.29 9.41
CA GLY A 150 15.19 0.25 10.34
C GLY A 150 14.60 1.63 10.67
N THR A 151 14.36 2.48 9.68
CA THR A 151 13.73 3.78 9.91
C THR A 151 12.56 3.91 8.95
N VAL A 152 11.33 3.74 9.48
CA VAL A 152 10.14 4.26 8.79
C VAL A 152 10.29 5.77 8.78
N LEU A 153 10.51 6.34 7.61
CA LEU A 153 10.53 7.78 7.46
C LEU A 153 9.16 8.33 7.85
N PRO A 154 9.09 9.42 8.64
CA PRO A 154 7.82 10.07 8.92
C PRO A 154 7.21 10.51 7.59
N PHE A 155 5.90 10.26 7.43
CA PHE A 155 5.15 10.66 6.25
C PHE A 155 5.36 12.15 5.97
N ARG A 156 5.96 12.50 4.83
CA ARG A 156 6.15 13.89 4.42
C ARG A 156 4.91 14.35 3.65
N HIS A 157 4.21 15.35 4.19
CA HIS A 157 3.17 16.01 3.42
C HIS A 157 3.75 16.59 2.13
N PRO A 158 3.14 16.34 0.96
CA PRO A 158 3.49 17.06 -0.25
C PRO A 158 3.30 18.56 0.02
N ARG A 159 4.32 19.36 -0.33
CA ARG A 159 4.24 20.83 -0.19
C ARG A 159 3.05 21.31 -1.01
N ARG A 160 2.10 22.01 -0.39
CA ARG A 160 1.04 22.71 -1.14
C ARG A 160 1.70 23.63 -2.16
N GLY A 161 1.51 23.34 -3.43
CA GLY A 161 1.94 24.22 -4.49
C GLY A 161 1.30 25.60 -4.33
N PRO A 162 1.95 26.70 -4.75
CA PRO A 162 1.38 28.04 -4.72
C PRO A 162 0.24 28.09 -5.72
N GLY A 163 -1.05 28.00 -5.29
CA GLY A 163 -2.15 28.19 -6.23
C GLY A 163 -3.52 27.63 -5.90
N SER A 164 -3.82 27.10 -4.71
CA SER A 164 -5.22 26.79 -4.39
C SER A 164 -5.96 28.08 -3.97
N ARG A 165 -6.45 28.84 -4.96
CA ARG A 165 -7.39 29.94 -4.73
C ARG A 165 -8.63 29.37 -4.04
N LYS A 166 -8.99 29.94 -2.86
CA LYS A 166 -10.27 29.72 -2.18
C LYS A 166 -11.41 29.97 -3.18
N ALA A 167 -12.32 29.02 -3.29
CA ALA A 167 -13.60 29.26 -3.96
C ALA A 167 -14.32 30.43 -3.29
N PRO A 168 -14.97 31.35 -4.06
CA PRO A 168 -15.70 32.46 -3.47
C PRO A 168 -16.91 31.92 -2.70
N LYS A 169 -17.08 32.37 -1.46
CA LYS A 169 -18.31 32.17 -0.68
C LYS A 169 -19.44 32.81 -1.43
N SER A 170 -20.43 32.03 -1.90
CA SER A 170 -21.67 32.52 -2.45
C SER A 170 -22.40 33.34 -1.40
N GLY A 171 -22.67 34.59 -1.77
CA GLY A 171 -23.28 35.59 -0.94
C GLY A 171 -24.73 35.25 -0.56
N ARG A 172 -25.10 35.77 0.59
CA ARG A 172 -26.45 35.93 1.13
C ARG A 172 -27.46 36.32 0.06
N ALA A 173 -28.52 35.56 -0.04
CA ALA A 173 -29.79 36.08 -0.58
C ALA A 173 -30.55 36.75 0.55
N ALA A 174 -30.93 38.02 0.32
CA ALA A 174 -31.66 38.87 1.22
C ALA A 174 -33.11 38.40 1.35
N GLN A 175 -33.62 38.55 2.57
CA GLN A 175 -35.05 38.64 2.85
C GLN A 175 -35.70 39.81 2.07
N ALA A 176 -36.86 39.57 1.50
CA ALA A 176 -37.84 40.60 1.20
C ALA A 176 -39.18 40.16 1.77
N ASP A 177 -39.64 40.99 2.69
CA ASP A 177 -40.95 41.01 3.29
C ASP A 177 -42.06 41.37 2.30
N SER A 178 -43.29 41.11 2.74
CA SER A 178 -44.56 41.77 2.42
C SER A 178 -45.40 41.18 1.27
N LEU A 179 -46.45 40.54 1.54
CA LEU A 179 -47.90 40.89 1.77
C LEU A 179 -48.72 39.61 1.78
#